data_69bd46db22e3648dc78482bc48dbbfe6
#
_entry.id   69bd46db22e3648dc78482bc48dbbfe6
#
_cell.length_a   1.000
_cell.length_b   1.000
_cell.length_c   1.000
_cell.angle_alpha   90.00
_cell.angle_beta   90.00
_cell.angle_gamma   90.00
#
_symmetry.space_group_name_H-M   'P 1'
#
loop_
_entity.id
_entity.type
_entity.pdbx_description
1 polymer ?
#
loop_
_entity_poly.entity_id
_entity_poly.type
_entity_poly.pdbx_seq_one_letter_code
_entity_poly.pdbx_strand_id
1 'polypeptide(L)'
;MTDAEQNGFGLQCQEVSHWFGKTKVLYDLNLKVNAGQFVSLIGPSGCGKSTLLRAILGTHPPNEGQILTLQNGRLAKADHPGRDRGIVYQKYSLYPFLTALDNVALGLKLDQTTTMFRWFNWAGWSRKRREFRDRAAVFLEKVGLGQAMNLYPSQMSGGMQQRVAIAQAMIMEPEIIL
;
A
#
# COMPACT_ATOMS: atom_id res chain seq x y z
N MET A 1 -26.32 9.45 -6.36
CA MET A 1 -25.46 9.70 -5.20
C MET A 1 -25.54 8.48 -4.33
N THR A 2 -24.44 7.77 -4.16
CA THR A 2 -24.38 6.53 -3.35
C THR A 2 -24.19 6.90 -1.88
N ASP A 3 -24.63 6.03 -0.95
CA ASP A 3 -24.52 6.25 0.51
C ASP A 3 -23.09 6.58 0.99
N ALA A 4 -22.06 6.23 0.23
CA ALA A 4 -20.67 6.56 0.50
C ALA A 4 -20.34 8.05 0.29
N GLU A 5 -20.95 8.72 -0.68
CA GLU A 5 -20.77 10.16 -0.90
C GLU A 5 -21.45 11.01 0.18
N GLN A 6 -22.49 10.47 0.84
CA GLN A 6 -23.19 11.18 1.93
C GLN A 6 -22.48 11.03 3.29
N ASN A 7 -21.62 9.99 3.48
CA ASN A 7 -21.00 9.70 4.78
C ASN A 7 -19.52 10.05 4.90
N GLY A 8 -18.81 10.38 3.80
CA GLY A 8 -17.40 10.83 3.83
C GLY A 8 -16.39 9.82 4.41
N PHE A 9 -16.75 8.53 4.54
CA PHE A 9 -15.85 7.51 5.10
C PHE A 9 -14.88 6.96 4.03
N GLY A 10 -13.59 6.90 4.40
CA GLY A 10 -12.56 6.20 3.63
C GLY A 10 -12.43 4.72 4.02
N LEU A 11 -12.66 4.40 5.32
CA LEU A 11 -12.53 3.06 5.89
C LEU A 11 -13.60 2.82 6.96
N GLN A 12 -14.18 1.62 6.96
CA GLN A 12 -15.08 1.18 8.01
C GLN A 12 -14.81 -0.28 8.39
N CYS A 13 -14.55 -0.53 9.67
CA CYS A 13 -14.54 -1.86 10.28
C CYS A 13 -15.85 -2.05 11.02
N GLN A 14 -16.52 -3.18 10.82
CA GLN A 14 -17.80 -3.53 11.42
C GLN A 14 -17.68 -4.89 12.11
N GLU A 15 -17.72 -4.90 13.44
CA GLU A 15 -17.69 -6.09 14.30
C GLU A 15 -16.52 -7.04 13.96
N VAL A 16 -15.36 -6.47 13.64
CA VAL A 16 -14.20 -7.22 13.14
C VAL A 16 -13.58 -8.05 14.25
N SER A 17 -13.61 -9.38 14.08
CA SER A 17 -12.92 -10.34 14.93
C SER A 17 -11.97 -11.20 14.10
N HIS A 18 -10.79 -11.51 14.66
CA HIS A 18 -9.79 -12.32 13.99
C HIS A 18 -9.07 -13.26 14.94
N TRP A 19 -8.84 -14.49 14.51
CA TRP A 19 -8.15 -15.56 15.24
C TRP A 19 -6.93 -16.08 14.50
N PHE A 20 -5.89 -16.43 15.24
CA PHE A 20 -4.81 -17.30 14.78
C PHE A 20 -4.93 -18.64 15.50
N GLY A 21 -5.40 -19.67 14.81
CA GLY A 21 -5.73 -20.96 15.41
C GLY A 21 -6.83 -20.78 16.47
N LYS A 22 -6.50 -21.04 17.75
CA LYS A 22 -7.44 -20.89 18.88
C LYS A 22 -7.36 -19.53 19.59
N THR A 23 -6.42 -18.66 19.20
CA THR A 23 -6.17 -17.39 19.89
C THR A 23 -6.91 -16.26 19.19
N LYS A 24 -7.91 -15.68 19.83
CA LYS A 24 -8.60 -14.45 19.35
C LYS A 24 -7.65 -13.26 19.57
N VAL A 25 -7.45 -12.44 18.54
CA VAL A 25 -6.53 -11.29 18.55
C VAL A 25 -7.27 -9.98 18.33
N LEU A 26 -8.33 -10.00 17.53
CA LEU A 26 -9.23 -8.85 17.39
C LEU A 26 -10.61 -9.26 17.92
N TYR A 27 -11.23 -8.36 18.67
CA TYR A 27 -12.48 -8.60 19.40
C TYR A 27 -13.52 -7.56 19.00
N ASP A 28 -14.47 -7.91 18.15
CA ASP A 28 -15.65 -7.12 17.75
C ASP A 28 -15.33 -5.63 17.50
N LEU A 29 -14.19 -5.39 16.81
CA LEU A 29 -13.65 -4.07 16.60
C LEU A 29 -14.52 -3.28 15.63
N ASN A 30 -14.95 -2.11 16.09
CA ASN A 30 -15.67 -1.13 15.27
C ASN A 30 -14.80 0.12 15.12
N LEU A 31 -14.53 0.52 13.87
CA LEU A 31 -13.73 1.70 13.54
C LEU A 31 -14.30 2.37 12.30
N LYS A 32 -14.39 3.68 12.33
CA LYS A 32 -14.75 4.51 11.18
C LYS A 32 -13.68 5.58 11.00
N VAL A 33 -13.15 5.68 9.77
CA VAL A 33 -12.16 6.69 9.40
C VAL A 33 -12.70 7.47 8.20
N ASN A 34 -12.76 8.79 8.35
CA ASN A 34 -13.23 9.66 7.27
C ASN A 34 -12.13 9.84 6.20
N ALA A 35 -12.54 10.16 4.98
CA ALA A 35 -11.62 10.53 3.92
C ALA A 35 -10.75 11.74 4.35
N GLY A 36 -9.44 11.67 4.05
CA GLY A 36 -8.47 12.69 4.42
C GLY A 36 -8.07 12.71 5.91
N GLN A 37 -8.58 11.80 6.73
CA GLN A 37 -8.25 11.72 8.15
C GLN A 37 -6.95 10.96 8.36
N PHE A 38 -6.09 11.48 9.25
CA PHE A 38 -4.92 10.79 9.78
C PHE A 38 -5.28 10.11 11.11
N VAL A 39 -5.01 8.81 11.22
CA VAL A 39 -5.32 8.01 12.43
C VAL A 39 -4.08 7.32 12.95
N SER A 40 -3.81 7.45 14.25
CA SER A 40 -2.74 6.72 14.94
C SER A 40 -3.30 5.59 15.79
N LEU A 41 -2.77 4.38 15.59
CA LEU A 41 -3.07 3.21 16.39
C LEU A 41 -2.01 3.05 17.49
N ILE A 42 -2.39 3.30 18.75
CA ILE A 42 -1.50 3.23 19.92
C ILE A 42 -1.90 2.06 20.79
N GLY A 43 -0.92 1.36 21.34
CA GLY A 43 -1.13 0.24 22.27
C GLY A 43 0.13 -0.61 22.45
N PRO A 44 0.16 -1.50 23.46
CA PRO A 44 1.30 -2.36 23.76
C PRO A 44 1.64 -3.31 22.60
N SER A 45 2.84 -3.89 22.64
CA SER A 45 3.23 -4.94 21.69
C SER A 45 2.29 -6.14 21.82
N GLY A 46 1.91 -6.74 20.69
CA GLY A 46 1.02 -7.91 20.67
C GLY A 46 -0.49 -7.62 20.78
N CYS A 47 -0.95 -6.38 20.99
CA CYS A 47 -2.38 -6.06 21.11
C CYS A 47 -3.18 -6.08 19.80
N GLY A 48 -2.61 -6.57 18.68
CA GLY A 48 -3.34 -6.75 17.43
C GLY A 48 -3.23 -5.63 16.39
N LYS A 49 -2.45 -4.56 16.62
CA LYS A 49 -2.29 -3.43 15.66
C LYS A 49 -1.89 -3.90 14.25
N SER A 50 -0.84 -4.71 14.16
CA SER A 50 -0.37 -5.24 12.88
C SER A 50 -1.36 -6.22 12.25
N THR A 51 -2.14 -6.93 13.06
CA THR A 51 -3.22 -7.80 12.58
C THR A 51 -4.34 -6.96 11.96
N LEU A 52 -4.74 -5.88 12.61
CA LEU A 52 -5.73 -4.95 12.06
C LEU A 52 -5.25 -4.34 10.73
N LEU A 53 -4.00 -3.85 10.67
CA LEU A 53 -3.46 -3.29 9.42
C LEU A 53 -3.43 -4.33 8.29
N ARG A 54 -3.08 -5.59 8.58
CA ARG A 54 -3.11 -6.68 7.59
C ARG A 54 -4.53 -7.05 7.19
N ALA A 55 -5.49 -6.96 8.10
CA ALA A 55 -6.90 -7.18 7.80
C ALA A 55 -7.44 -6.06 6.90
N ILE A 56 -7.10 -4.79 7.17
CA ILE A 56 -7.44 -3.65 6.31
C ILE A 56 -6.79 -3.80 4.92
N LEU A 57 -5.53 -4.26 4.87
CA LEU A 57 -4.83 -4.50 3.60
C LEU A 57 -5.49 -5.62 2.78
N GLY A 58 -6.26 -6.51 3.41
CA GLY A 58 -6.89 -7.67 2.78
C GLY A 58 -5.99 -8.91 2.66
N THR A 59 -4.79 -8.90 3.29
CA THR A 59 -3.91 -10.09 3.32
C THR A 59 -4.32 -11.10 4.36
N HIS A 60 -5.03 -10.67 5.40
CA HIS A 60 -5.59 -11.49 6.47
C HIS A 60 -7.03 -11.03 6.72
N PRO A 61 -7.99 -11.42 5.88
CA PRO A 61 -9.38 -11.00 6.07
C PRO A 61 -9.89 -11.46 7.44
N PRO A 62 -10.81 -10.72 8.06
CA PRO A 62 -11.35 -11.08 9.36
C PRO A 62 -12.13 -12.40 9.31
N ASN A 63 -12.16 -13.13 10.43
CA ASN A 63 -12.96 -14.35 10.54
C ASN A 63 -14.45 -14.02 10.74
N GLU A 64 -14.75 -12.92 11.43
CA GLU A 64 -16.09 -12.38 11.61
C GLU A 64 -16.12 -10.88 11.36
N GLY A 65 -17.30 -10.35 11.03
CA GLY A 65 -17.48 -8.97 10.65
C GLY A 65 -16.97 -8.68 9.25
N GLN A 66 -16.77 -7.40 8.94
CA GLN A 66 -16.28 -6.97 7.63
C GLN A 66 -15.51 -5.67 7.70
N ILE A 67 -14.60 -5.51 6.73
CA ILE A 67 -13.87 -4.27 6.51
C ILE A 67 -14.28 -3.73 5.15
N LEU A 68 -14.71 -2.47 5.12
CA LEU A 68 -15.11 -1.77 3.92
C LEU A 68 -14.13 -0.63 3.66
N THR A 69 -13.67 -0.50 2.43
CA THR A 69 -12.82 0.59 1.96
C THR A 69 -13.49 1.30 0.79
N LEU A 70 -13.20 2.59 0.66
CA LEU A 70 -13.65 3.34 -0.50
C LEU A 70 -12.86 2.87 -1.72
N GLN A 71 -13.56 2.40 -2.75
CA GLN A 71 -12.98 1.92 -4.00
C GLN A 71 -13.76 2.53 -5.16
N ASN A 72 -13.11 3.40 -5.93
CA ASN A 72 -13.77 4.09 -7.04
C ASN A 72 -15.07 4.81 -6.63
N GLY A 73 -15.07 5.47 -5.48
CA GLY A 73 -16.24 6.22 -4.96
C GLY A 73 -17.32 5.33 -4.33
N ARG A 74 -17.10 4.03 -4.12
CA ARG A 74 -18.06 3.11 -3.49
C ARG A 74 -17.39 2.32 -2.38
N LEU A 75 -18.12 2.05 -1.30
CA LEU A 75 -17.64 1.13 -0.26
C LEU A 75 -17.70 -0.31 -0.77
N ALA A 76 -16.56 -0.97 -0.75
CA ALA A 76 -16.40 -2.37 -1.11
C ALA A 76 -15.63 -3.13 -0.03
N LYS A 77 -15.86 -4.45 0.06
CA LYS A 77 -15.17 -5.29 1.03
C LYS A 77 -13.67 -5.39 0.72
N ALA A 78 -12.86 -5.31 1.77
CA ALA A 78 -11.41 -5.42 1.73
C ALA A 78 -10.94 -6.88 1.93
N ASP A 79 -11.53 -7.84 1.22
CA ASP A 79 -11.24 -9.28 1.39
C ASP A 79 -9.92 -9.72 0.71
N HIS A 80 -9.41 -8.91 -0.20
CA HIS A 80 -8.17 -9.18 -0.94
C HIS A 80 -7.32 -7.91 -1.05
N PRO A 81 -5.99 -8.02 -1.20
CA PRO A 81 -5.14 -6.88 -1.50
C PRO A 81 -5.61 -6.16 -2.77
N GLY A 82 -5.70 -4.84 -2.71
CA GLY A 82 -6.17 -4.01 -3.81
C GLY A 82 -5.25 -2.80 -4.05
N ARG A 83 -5.41 -2.14 -5.20
CA ARG A 83 -4.65 -0.92 -5.55
C ARG A 83 -5.05 0.28 -4.71
N ASP A 84 -6.25 0.25 -4.14
CA ASP A 84 -6.81 1.27 -3.27
C ASP A 84 -6.08 1.39 -1.93
N ARG A 85 -5.19 0.42 -1.60
CA ARG A 85 -4.50 0.35 -0.31
C ARG A 85 -3.00 0.17 -0.50
N GLY A 86 -2.21 1.12 0.05
CA GLY A 86 -0.77 1.04 0.16
C GLY A 86 -0.32 0.71 1.59
N ILE A 87 0.79 0.03 1.74
CA ILE A 87 1.41 -0.23 3.04
C ILE A 87 2.88 0.12 3.03
N VAL A 88 3.33 0.79 4.10
CA VAL A 88 4.74 1.05 4.38
C VAL A 88 5.15 0.21 5.59
N TYR A 89 5.94 -0.83 5.36
CA TYR A 89 6.38 -1.72 6.43
C TYR A 89 7.46 -1.08 7.31
N GLN A 90 7.48 -1.45 8.58
CA GLN A 90 8.51 -1.03 9.56
C GLN A 90 9.92 -1.48 9.14
N LYS A 91 10.06 -2.69 8.57
CA LYS A 91 11.27 -3.13 7.89
C LYS A 91 11.09 -2.87 6.41
N TYR A 92 11.95 -2.04 5.84
CA TYR A 92 11.87 -1.60 4.45
C TYR A 92 11.80 -2.81 3.51
N SER A 93 10.69 -2.91 2.76
CA SER A 93 10.47 -4.01 1.80
C SER A 93 11.07 -3.68 0.43
N LEU A 94 12.29 -3.10 0.43
CA LEU A 94 12.99 -2.79 -0.81
C LEU A 94 13.71 -4.03 -1.35
N TYR A 95 13.65 -4.20 -2.65
CA TYR A 95 14.42 -5.24 -3.35
C TYR A 95 15.89 -4.82 -3.41
N PRO A 96 16.82 -5.58 -2.81
CA PRO A 96 18.22 -5.16 -2.65
C PRO A 96 18.99 -5.06 -3.97
N PHE A 97 18.52 -5.76 -5.01
CA PHE A 97 19.10 -5.78 -6.35
C PHE A 97 18.50 -4.74 -7.32
N LEU A 98 17.57 -3.91 -6.85
CA LEU A 98 16.99 -2.79 -7.61
C LEU A 98 17.48 -1.46 -7.05
N THR A 99 17.68 -0.47 -7.92
CA THR A 99 17.93 0.90 -7.51
C THR A 99 16.71 1.51 -6.82
N ALA A 100 16.83 2.68 -6.17
CA ALA A 100 15.70 3.42 -5.63
C ALA A 100 14.62 3.63 -6.67
N LEU A 101 15.02 4.10 -7.86
CA LEU A 101 14.13 4.37 -8.98
C LEU A 101 13.40 3.11 -9.45
N ASP A 102 14.11 1.99 -9.56
CA ASP A 102 13.49 0.74 -10.02
C ASP A 102 12.61 0.08 -8.93
N ASN A 103 12.94 0.27 -7.64
CA ASN A 103 12.08 -0.12 -6.53
C ASN A 103 10.74 0.62 -6.59
N VAL A 104 10.76 1.94 -6.73
CA VAL A 104 9.53 2.74 -6.82
C VAL A 104 8.73 2.40 -8.08
N ALA A 105 9.39 2.25 -9.23
CA ALA A 105 8.72 1.92 -10.50
C ALA A 105 8.13 0.49 -10.55
N LEU A 106 8.51 -0.40 -9.60
CA LEU A 106 8.16 -1.83 -9.66
C LEU A 106 6.65 -2.05 -9.61
N GLY A 107 5.94 -1.34 -8.75
CA GLY A 107 4.47 -1.44 -8.63
C GLY A 107 3.78 -1.23 -9.98
N LEU A 108 4.13 -0.16 -10.68
CA LEU A 108 3.59 0.14 -12.01
C LEU A 108 3.94 -0.94 -13.05
N LYS A 109 5.16 -1.49 -12.97
CA LYS A 109 5.59 -2.56 -13.89
C LYS A 109 4.76 -3.82 -13.71
N LEU A 110 4.47 -4.20 -12.46
CA LEU A 110 3.71 -5.41 -12.15
C LEU A 110 2.23 -5.26 -12.49
N ASP A 111 1.68 -4.09 -12.24
CA ASP A 111 0.27 -3.78 -12.44
C ASP A 111 -0.10 -3.63 -13.93
N GLN A 112 0.68 -2.86 -14.68
CA GLN A 112 0.30 -2.45 -16.04
C GLN A 112 0.90 -3.29 -17.16
N THR A 113 1.72 -4.32 -16.83
CA THR A 113 2.35 -5.15 -17.85
C THR A 113 2.37 -6.61 -17.48
N THR A 114 1.91 -7.45 -18.41
CA THR A 114 2.06 -8.91 -18.31
C THR A 114 3.45 -9.35 -18.78
N THR A 115 3.89 -10.53 -18.33
CA THR A 115 5.17 -11.11 -18.76
C THR A 115 5.20 -11.31 -20.28
N MET A 116 4.08 -11.73 -20.90
CA MET A 116 3.96 -11.89 -22.35
C MET A 116 4.12 -10.56 -23.09
N PHE A 117 3.50 -9.48 -22.59
CA PHE A 117 3.67 -8.16 -23.21
C PHE A 117 5.15 -7.72 -23.24
N ARG A 118 5.91 -8.00 -22.20
CA ARG A 118 7.35 -7.65 -22.11
C ARG A 118 8.22 -8.45 -23.09
N TRP A 119 7.83 -9.67 -23.43
CA TRP A 119 8.57 -10.57 -24.34
C TRP A 119 8.24 -10.29 -25.81
N PHE A 120 6.97 -10.06 -26.15
CA PHE A 120 6.52 -9.95 -27.54
C PHE A 120 6.48 -8.51 -28.06
N ASN A 121 6.50 -7.48 -27.21
CA ASN A 121 6.43 -6.09 -27.62
C ASN A 121 7.57 -5.25 -27.00
N TRP A 122 8.79 -5.49 -27.45
CA TRP A 122 9.97 -4.82 -26.90
C TRP A 122 9.96 -3.31 -27.06
N ALA A 123 9.54 -2.77 -28.20
CA ALA A 123 9.44 -1.32 -28.44
C ALA A 123 8.40 -0.67 -27.51
N GLY A 124 7.22 -1.28 -27.37
CA GLY A 124 6.18 -0.85 -26.45
C GLY A 124 6.63 -0.96 -24.99
N TRP A 125 7.35 -2.04 -24.63
CA TRP A 125 7.92 -2.23 -23.32
C TRP A 125 8.97 -1.16 -22.97
N SER A 126 9.90 -0.86 -23.88
CA SER A 126 10.93 0.16 -23.66
C SER A 126 10.33 1.54 -23.39
N ARG A 127 9.27 1.92 -24.13
CA ARG A 127 8.53 3.18 -23.92
C ARG A 127 7.84 3.19 -22.55
N LYS A 128 7.08 2.14 -22.20
CA LYS A 128 6.40 2.05 -20.89
C LYS A 128 7.38 2.04 -19.73
N ARG A 129 8.51 1.32 -19.85
CA ARG A 129 9.54 1.32 -18.84
C ARG A 129 10.09 2.73 -18.58
N ARG A 130 10.29 3.52 -19.60
CA ARG A 130 10.72 4.93 -19.46
C ARG A 130 9.66 5.72 -18.70
N GLU A 131 8.41 5.66 -19.15
CA GLU A 131 7.29 6.35 -18.48
C GLU A 131 7.19 6.00 -16.98
N PHE A 132 7.31 4.73 -16.61
CA PHE A 132 7.29 4.31 -15.21
C PHE A 132 8.47 4.87 -14.40
N ARG A 133 9.66 4.93 -15.01
CA ARG A 133 10.83 5.53 -14.38
C ARG A 133 10.69 7.04 -14.23
N ASP A 134 10.13 7.72 -15.21
CA ASP A 134 9.88 9.17 -15.15
C ASP A 134 8.87 9.49 -14.03
N ARG A 135 7.79 8.73 -13.92
CA ARG A 135 6.85 8.86 -12.78
C ARG A 135 7.54 8.56 -11.45
N ALA A 136 8.34 7.51 -11.36
CA ALA A 136 9.06 7.16 -10.14
C ALA A 136 10.05 8.26 -9.72
N ALA A 137 10.72 8.90 -10.69
CA ALA A 137 11.63 10.02 -10.45
C ALA A 137 10.90 11.19 -9.76
N VAL A 138 9.71 11.56 -10.24
CA VAL A 138 8.89 12.62 -9.62
C VAL A 138 8.57 12.30 -8.15
N PHE A 139 8.21 11.05 -7.83
CA PHE A 139 7.95 10.65 -6.44
C PHE A 139 9.21 10.68 -5.57
N LEU A 140 10.37 10.28 -6.12
CA LEU A 140 11.64 10.35 -5.40
C LEU A 140 12.07 11.80 -5.16
N GLU A 141 11.83 12.71 -6.08
CA GLU A 141 12.06 14.15 -5.89
C GLU A 141 11.17 14.71 -4.77
N LYS A 142 9.88 14.36 -4.75
CA LYS A 142 8.94 14.78 -3.69
C LYS A 142 9.38 14.36 -2.29
N VAL A 143 10.07 13.21 -2.16
CA VAL A 143 10.60 12.75 -0.87
C VAL A 143 12.08 13.17 -0.63
N GLY A 144 12.61 14.07 -1.47
CA GLY A 144 13.97 14.63 -1.33
C GLY A 144 15.08 13.64 -1.67
N LEU A 145 14.84 12.71 -2.59
CA LEU A 145 15.80 11.69 -3.02
C LEU A 145 16.17 11.78 -4.52
N GLY A 146 16.02 12.94 -5.14
CA GLY A 146 16.32 13.15 -6.56
C GLY A 146 17.74 12.76 -6.96
N GLN A 147 18.73 13.02 -6.10
CA GLN A 147 20.13 12.65 -6.34
C GLN A 147 20.46 11.18 -5.99
N ALA A 148 19.55 10.47 -5.32
CA ALA A 148 19.76 9.09 -4.86
C ALA A 148 19.05 8.04 -5.73
N MET A 149 18.49 8.42 -6.86
CA MET A 149 17.67 7.56 -7.73
C MET A 149 18.39 6.26 -8.16
N ASN A 150 19.69 6.35 -8.40
CA ASN A 150 20.49 5.23 -8.88
C ASN A 150 21.18 4.44 -7.77
N LEU A 151 21.00 4.80 -6.50
CA LEU A 151 21.56 4.07 -5.37
C LEU A 151 20.77 2.78 -5.11
N TYR A 152 21.50 1.73 -4.73
CA TYR A 152 20.91 0.49 -4.22
C TYR A 152 20.60 0.62 -2.72
N PRO A 153 19.67 -0.18 -2.16
CA PRO A 153 19.34 -0.14 -0.73
C PRO A 153 20.55 -0.24 0.19
N SER A 154 21.55 -1.05 -0.15
CA SER A 154 22.81 -1.17 0.62
C SER A 154 23.64 0.10 0.70
N GLN A 155 23.43 1.04 -0.20
CA GLN A 155 24.14 2.33 -0.28
C GLN A 155 23.36 3.47 0.38
N MET A 156 22.18 3.19 0.92
CA MET A 156 21.26 4.17 1.51
C MET A 156 21.23 4.07 3.04
N SER A 157 21.10 5.22 3.69
CA SER A 157 20.76 5.25 5.12
C SER A 157 19.35 4.69 5.35
N GLY A 158 19.04 4.25 6.58
CA GLY A 158 17.70 3.77 6.95
C GLY A 158 16.60 4.78 6.64
N GLY A 159 16.84 6.07 6.91
CA GLY A 159 15.88 7.13 6.58
C GLY A 159 15.68 7.32 5.07
N MET A 160 16.72 7.11 4.25
CA MET A 160 16.57 7.12 2.79
C MET A 160 15.75 5.91 2.32
N GLN A 161 16.03 4.72 2.83
CA GLN A 161 15.28 3.51 2.50
C GLN A 161 13.79 3.65 2.86
N GLN A 162 13.49 4.24 4.02
CA GLN A 162 12.11 4.51 4.43
C GLN A 162 11.40 5.46 3.46
N ARG A 163 12.06 6.54 3.05
CA ARG A 163 11.50 7.48 2.06
C ARG A 163 11.27 6.83 0.69
N VAL A 164 12.16 5.92 0.26
CA VAL A 164 11.92 5.10 -0.95
C VAL A 164 10.71 4.20 -0.78
N ALA A 165 10.55 3.54 0.39
CA ALA A 165 9.38 2.69 0.66
C ALA A 165 8.06 3.49 0.68
N ILE A 166 8.08 4.72 1.20
CA ILE A 166 6.93 5.63 1.12
C ILE A 166 6.63 5.98 -0.34
N ALA A 167 7.63 6.37 -1.13
CA ALA A 167 7.44 6.68 -2.55
C ALA A 167 6.91 5.46 -3.33
N GLN A 168 7.38 4.25 -3.00
CA GLN A 168 6.91 2.99 -3.58
C GLN A 168 5.43 2.71 -3.25
N ALA A 169 4.99 2.99 -2.04
CA ALA A 169 3.58 2.84 -1.67
C ALA A 169 2.69 3.89 -2.35
N MET A 170 3.19 5.13 -2.47
CA MET A 170 2.43 6.26 -3.00
C MET A 170 2.31 6.28 -4.53
N ILE A 171 3.24 5.67 -5.28
CA ILE A 171 3.24 5.73 -6.76
C ILE A 171 2.00 5.08 -7.38
N MET A 172 1.37 4.16 -6.65
CA MET A 172 0.12 3.53 -7.06
C MET A 172 -1.12 4.40 -6.81
N GLU A 173 -0.93 5.56 -6.18
CA GLU A 173 -1.98 6.52 -5.82
C GLU A 173 -3.12 5.86 -5.02
N PRO A 174 -2.79 5.14 -3.92
CA PRO A 174 -3.79 4.46 -3.13
C PRO A 174 -4.68 5.46 -2.39
N GLU A 175 -5.93 5.09 -2.15
CA GLU A 175 -6.89 5.89 -1.35
C GLU A 175 -6.58 5.79 0.16
N ILE A 176 -5.94 4.69 0.59
CA ILE A 176 -5.55 4.44 1.99
C ILE A 176 -4.07 4.07 2.05
N ILE A 177 -3.33 4.71 2.96
CA ILE A 177 -1.94 4.35 3.29
C ILE A 177 -1.88 3.87 4.74
N LEU A 178 -1.24 2.70 4.93
CA LEU A 178 -1.08 2.01 6.21
C LEU A 178 0.38 1.99 6.65
#